data_4bdc05b43b27a1d625d2b1ee58ddaf66
#
_entry.id   4bdc05b43b27a1d625d2b1ee58ddaf66
#
_cell.length_a   1.000
_cell.length_b   1.000
_cell.length_c   1.000
_cell.angle_alpha   90.00
_cell.angle_beta   90.00
_cell.angle_gamma   90.00
#
_symmetry.space_group_name_H-M   'P 1'
#
loop_
_entity.id
_entity.type
_entity.pdbx_description
1 polymer ?
#
loop_
_entity_poly.entity_id
_entity_poly.type
_entity_poly.pdbx_seq_one_letter_code
_entity_poly.pdbx_strand_id
1 'polypeptide(L)'
;LTAESLIAQTYAYSWENHFCEAEHLQERFEKLVPNSDFNFQVFLQKLSAVVYKPLLYLVHYSQSSVLNQQWNITRFNSCLPLQPSRDELADNGSAYIERVKLLFEAALQNLQQPENMANEHLDDVNAYLHIQGHQLYKLVLHIGTMLCKGTRVAFKTDILDKSIHTDGYLE
;
A
#
# COMPACT_ATOMS: atom_id res chain seq x y z
N LEU A 1 1.48 -19.60 -18.11
CA LEU A 1 1.43 -18.59 -17.04
C LEU A 1 0.52 -19.13 -15.94
N THR A 2 1.06 -19.37 -14.74
CA THR A 2 0.27 -19.77 -13.58
C THR A 2 -0.53 -18.59 -13.05
N ALA A 3 -1.63 -18.84 -12.33
CA ALA A 3 -2.42 -17.77 -11.70
C ALA A 3 -1.56 -16.91 -10.76
N GLU A 4 -0.56 -17.52 -10.11
CA GLU A 4 0.42 -16.82 -9.28
C GLU A 4 1.27 -15.82 -10.07
N SER A 5 1.74 -16.20 -11.27
CA SER A 5 2.52 -15.29 -12.12
C SER A 5 1.67 -14.13 -12.67
N LEU A 6 0.39 -14.36 -12.93
CA LEU A 6 -0.53 -13.31 -13.36
C LEU A 6 -0.82 -12.30 -12.24
N ILE A 7 -0.98 -12.77 -11.01
CA ILE A 7 -1.20 -11.89 -9.85
C ILE A 7 0.07 -11.09 -9.56
N ALA A 8 1.22 -11.74 -9.50
CA ALA A 8 2.50 -11.06 -9.29
C ALA A 8 2.75 -9.99 -10.37
N GLN A 9 2.49 -10.30 -11.63
CA GLN A 9 2.62 -9.33 -12.72
C GLN A 9 1.63 -8.17 -12.61
N THR A 10 0.38 -8.43 -12.22
CA THR A 10 -0.64 -7.40 -12.13
C THR A 10 -0.40 -6.42 -10.98
N TYR A 11 0.17 -6.89 -9.86
CA TYR A 11 0.39 -6.07 -8.67
C TYR A 11 1.79 -5.47 -8.59
N ALA A 12 2.82 -6.19 -9.03
CA ALA A 12 4.21 -5.73 -8.97
C ALA A 12 4.56 -4.69 -10.04
N TYR A 13 3.80 -4.59 -11.12
CA TYR A 13 4.10 -3.73 -12.27
C TYR A 13 3.09 -2.63 -12.53
N SER A 14 2.30 -2.26 -11.53
CA SER A 14 1.47 -1.06 -11.68
C SER A 14 2.35 0.18 -11.61
N TRP A 15 2.31 1.01 -12.65
CA TRP A 15 3.01 2.29 -12.68
C TRP A 15 2.70 3.17 -11.47
N GLU A 16 1.48 3.09 -10.97
CA GLU A 16 1.02 3.83 -9.81
C GLU A 16 1.79 3.48 -8.54
N ASN A 17 2.27 2.24 -8.40
CA ASN A 17 3.06 1.82 -7.24
C ASN A 17 4.46 2.44 -7.24
N HIS A 18 5.05 2.71 -8.41
CA HIS A 18 6.36 3.37 -8.51
C HIS A 18 6.32 4.80 -7.96
N PHE A 19 5.19 5.51 -8.04
CA PHE A 19 5.04 6.83 -7.43
C PHE A 19 5.00 6.76 -5.89
N CYS A 20 4.66 5.61 -5.33
CA CYS A 20 4.50 5.40 -3.89
C CYS A 20 5.71 4.69 -3.26
N GLU A 21 6.82 4.58 -3.97
CA GLU A 21 8.04 4.01 -3.40
C GLU A 21 8.50 4.88 -2.22
N ALA A 22 8.66 4.22 -1.06
CA ALA A 22 8.68 4.91 0.24
C ALA A 22 9.86 5.88 0.40
N GLU A 23 11.04 5.48 -0.03
CA GLU A 23 12.27 6.27 0.13
C GLU A 23 12.23 7.53 -0.74
N HIS A 24 11.91 7.39 -2.03
CA HIS A 24 11.84 8.50 -2.97
C HIS A 24 10.69 9.47 -2.64
N LEU A 25 9.55 8.92 -2.24
CA LEU A 25 8.41 9.74 -1.81
C LEU A 25 8.78 10.57 -0.57
N GLN A 26 9.41 9.94 0.43
CA GLN A 26 9.83 10.63 1.65
C GLN A 26 10.88 11.70 1.38
N GLU A 27 11.91 11.36 0.61
CA GLU A 27 12.97 12.31 0.24
C GLU A 27 12.41 13.57 -0.41
N ARG A 28 11.47 13.41 -1.33
CA ARG A 28 10.85 14.54 -2.00
C ARG A 28 9.90 15.31 -1.10
N PHE A 29 9.14 14.63 -0.27
CA PHE A 29 8.24 15.25 0.69
C PHE A 29 8.99 16.12 1.70
N GLU A 30 10.08 15.63 2.27
CA GLU A 30 10.92 16.38 3.21
C GLU A 30 11.51 17.67 2.61
N LYS A 31 11.92 17.62 1.34
CA LYS A 31 12.47 18.79 0.64
C LYS A 31 11.44 19.91 0.51
N LEU A 32 10.18 19.59 0.29
CA LEU A 32 9.12 20.56 -0.01
C LEU A 32 8.25 20.90 1.20
N VAL A 33 8.18 20.01 2.19
CA VAL A 33 7.39 20.16 3.42
C VAL A 33 8.26 19.85 4.65
N PRO A 34 9.35 20.60 4.88
CA PRO A 34 10.36 20.25 5.88
C PRO A 34 9.87 20.31 7.34
N ASN A 35 8.76 21.00 7.59
CA ASN A 35 8.18 21.14 8.94
C ASN A 35 7.09 20.11 9.25
N SER A 36 6.90 19.09 8.40
CA SER A 36 5.95 18.04 8.67
C SER A 36 6.55 16.99 9.60
N ASP A 37 5.79 16.61 10.62
CA ASP A 37 6.14 15.49 11.52
C ASP A 37 5.81 14.12 10.91
N PHE A 38 5.12 14.10 9.77
CA PHE A 38 4.74 12.85 9.10
C PHE A 38 5.87 12.30 8.24
N ASN A 39 6.14 11.01 8.39
CA ASN A 39 7.14 10.28 7.61
C ASN A 39 6.45 9.18 6.78
N PHE A 40 6.42 9.37 5.46
CA PHE A 40 5.83 8.40 4.53
C PHE A 40 6.54 7.05 4.54
N GLN A 41 7.86 7.02 4.72
CA GLN A 41 8.61 5.77 4.77
C GLN A 41 8.19 4.94 5.98
N VAL A 42 8.09 5.55 7.14
CA VAL A 42 7.61 4.89 8.37
C VAL A 42 6.17 4.42 8.22
N PHE A 43 5.29 5.26 7.67
CA PHE A 43 3.89 4.92 7.41
C PHE A 43 3.76 3.72 6.48
N LEU A 44 4.44 3.73 5.34
CA LEU A 44 4.37 2.66 4.34
C LEU A 44 5.00 1.35 4.84
N GLN A 45 6.04 1.41 5.68
CA GLN A 45 6.58 0.24 6.36
C GLN A 45 5.58 -0.38 7.35
N LYS A 46 4.90 0.44 8.16
CA LYS A 46 3.83 -0.02 9.04
C LYS A 46 2.67 -0.65 8.24
N LEU A 47 2.27 -0.01 7.15
CA LEU A 47 1.24 -0.53 6.25
C LEU A 47 1.66 -1.87 5.64
N SER A 48 2.92 -1.97 5.19
CA SER A 48 3.48 -3.18 4.60
C SER A 48 3.37 -4.38 5.55
N ALA A 49 3.77 -4.20 6.80
CA ALA A 49 3.69 -5.24 7.83
C ALA A 49 2.25 -5.75 8.05
N VAL A 50 1.26 -4.84 7.98
CA VAL A 50 -0.16 -5.18 8.18
C VAL A 50 -0.76 -5.89 6.97
N VAL A 51 -0.43 -5.47 5.74
CA VAL A 51 -1.02 -6.05 4.52
C VAL A 51 -0.32 -7.33 4.05
N TYR A 52 0.84 -7.65 4.58
CA TYR A 52 1.65 -8.81 4.17
C TYR A 52 0.87 -10.12 4.26
N LYS A 53 0.35 -10.45 5.45
CA LYS A 53 -0.43 -11.67 5.67
C LYS A 53 -1.71 -11.71 4.81
N PRO A 54 -2.54 -10.66 4.75
CA PRO A 54 -3.70 -10.61 3.84
C PRO A 54 -3.36 -10.83 2.37
N LEU A 55 -2.22 -10.33 1.90
CA LEU A 55 -1.76 -10.55 0.53
C LEU A 55 -1.33 -12.00 0.29
N LEU A 56 -0.68 -12.67 1.24
CA LEU A 56 -0.38 -14.09 1.14
C LEU A 56 -1.67 -14.94 1.05
N TYR A 57 -2.71 -14.59 1.84
CA TYR A 57 -4.04 -15.20 1.70
C TYR A 57 -4.62 -14.93 0.31
N LEU A 58 -4.48 -13.72 -0.23
CA LEU A 58 -4.98 -13.36 -1.56
C LEU A 58 -4.34 -14.22 -2.65
N VAL A 59 -3.01 -14.43 -2.60
CA VAL A 59 -2.29 -15.31 -3.53
C VAL A 59 -2.83 -16.73 -3.45
N HIS A 60 -2.98 -17.29 -2.25
CA HIS A 60 -3.50 -18.65 -2.08
C HIS A 60 -4.94 -18.79 -2.57
N TYR A 61 -5.82 -17.89 -2.13
CA TYR A 61 -7.26 -17.97 -2.43
C TYR A 61 -7.59 -17.65 -3.90
N SER A 62 -6.69 -17.04 -4.65
CA SER A 62 -6.85 -16.80 -6.08
C SER A 62 -6.62 -18.04 -6.96
N GLN A 63 -6.09 -19.14 -6.41
CA GLN A 63 -5.73 -20.33 -7.16
C GLN A 63 -6.95 -21.13 -7.70
N SER A 64 -8.13 -20.91 -7.14
CA SER A 64 -9.36 -21.51 -7.66
C SER A 64 -10.56 -20.58 -7.55
N SER A 65 -11.55 -20.76 -8.42
CA SER A 65 -12.77 -19.96 -8.40
C SER A 65 -13.57 -20.12 -7.10
N VAL A 66 -13.53 -21.29 -6.49
CA VAL A 66 -14.22 -21.58 -5.21
C VAL A 66 -13.56 -20.84 -4.06
N LEU A 67 -12.23 -20.91 -3.95
CA LEU A 67 -11.47 -20.18 -2.94
C LEU A 67 -11.60 -18.66 -3.14
N ASN A 68 -11.53 -18.19 -4.38
CA ASN A 68 -11.61 -16.77 -4.72
C ASN A 68 -12.97 -16.13 -4.35
N GLN A 69 -14.03 -16.91 -4.18
CA GLN A 69 -15.29 -16.40 -3.63
C GLN A 69 -15.19 -16.05 -2.14
N GLN A 70 -14.29 -16.69 -1.41
CA GLN A 70 -14.10 -16.50 0.03
C GLN A 70 -13.18 -15.31 0.32
N TRP A 71 -12.08 -15.18 -0.42
CA TRP A 71 -11.13 -14.06 -0.33
C TRP A 71 -10.64 -13.67 -1.71
N ASN A 72 -10.79 -12.39 -2.05
CA ASN A 72 -10.44 -11.83 -3.35
C ASN A 72 -10.06 -10.36 -3.23
N ILE A 73 -9.64 -9.76 -4.34
CA ILE A 73 -9.17 -8.37 -4.39
C ILE A 73 -10.25 -7.37 -3.92
N THR A 74 -11.52 -7.61 -4.22
CA THR A 74 -12.60 -6.72 -3.78
C THR A 74 -12.73 -6.71 -2.26
N ARG A 75 -12.67 -7.89 -1.64
CA ARG A 75 -12.70 -8.02 -0.17
C ARG A 75 -11.45 -7.45 0.47
N PHE A 76 -10.28 -7.68 -0.13
CA PHE A 76 -9.03 -7.06 0.31
C PHE A 76 -9.14 -5.54 0.29
N ASN A 77 -9.54 -4.94 -0.82
CA ASN A 77 -9.68 -3.50 -0.97
C ASN A 77 -10.71 -2.89 0.00
N SER A 78 -11.76 -3.65 0.37
CA SER A 78 -12.74 -3.17 1.36
C SER A 78 -12.16 -3.02 2.77
N CYS A 79 -11.06 -3.70 3.07
CA CYS A 79 -10.33 -3.58 4.33
C CYS A 79 -9.30 -2.42 4.33
N LEU A 80 -9.15 -1.70 3.21
CA LEU A 80 -8.20 -0.61 3.07
C LEU A 80 -8.94 0.72 2.84
N PRO A 81 -9.36 1.43 3.90
CA PRO A 81 -10.02 2.73 3.78
C PRO A 81 -9.08 3.75 3.14
N LEU A 82 -9.53 4.44 2.09
CA LEU A 82 -8.66 5.33 1.30
C LEU A 82 -8.62 6.77 1.81
N GLN A 83 -9.43 7.11 2.81
CA GLN A 83 -9.58 8.47 3.32
C GLN A 83 -9.42 8.50 4.86
N PRO A 84 -8.21 8.27 5.38
CA PRO A 84 -7.96 8.46 6.79
C PRO A 84 -8.24 9.90 7.20
N SER A 85 -8.74 10.08 8.42
CA SER A 85 -8.93 11.40 9.01
C SER A 85 -7.58 12.01 9.44
N ARG A 86 -7.57 13.31 9.69
CA ARG A 86 -6.36 13.98 10.15
C ARG A 86 -5.86 13.42 11.50
N ASP A 87 -6.76 13.10 12.40
CA ASP A 87 -6.41 12.54 13.71
C ASP A 87 -5.78 11.14 13.59
N GLU A 88 -6.21 10.36 12.60
CA GLU A 88 -5.62 9.05 12.31
C GLU A 88 -4.20 9.12 11.75
N LEU A 89 -3.77 10.28 11.24
CA LEU A 89 -2.42 10.49 10.69
C LEU A 89 -1.39 10.86 11.75
N ALA A 90 -1.79 11.12 12.99
CA ALA A 90 -0.86 11.33 14.09
C ALA A 90 0.07 10.12 14.26
N ASP A 91 1.30 10.37 14.73
CA ASP A 91 2.32 9.34 14.91
C ASP A 91 2.48 8.43 13.65
N ASN A 92 2.68 9.08 12.52
CA ASN A 92 2.85 8.40 11.22
C ASN A 92 1.72 7.41 10.92
N GLY A 93 0.49 7.80 11.21
CA GLY A 93 -0.70 7.04 10.87
C GLY A 93 -0.98 5.83 11.77
N SER A 94 -0.46 5.79 13.00
CA SER A 94 -0.60 4.63 13.89
C SER A 94 -2.05 4.23 14.12
N ALA A 95 -2.97 5.16 14.33
CA ALA A 95 -4.39 4.86 14.51
C ALA A 95 -5.04 4.31 13.23
N TYR A 96 -4.69 4.84 12.07
CA TYR A 96 -5.14 4.30 10.78
C TYR A 96 -4.63 2.87 10.56
N ILE A 97 -3.34 2.63 10.80
CA ILE A 97 -2.73 1.29 10.66
C ILE A 97 -3.42 0.28 11.57
N GLU A 98 -3.70 0.64 12.82
CA GLU A 98 -4.42 -0.24 13.75
C GLU A 98 -5.85 -0.55 13.25
N ARG A 99 -6.56 0.45 12.72
CA ARG A 99 -7.88 0.23 12.10
C ARG A 99 -7.81 -0.73 10.92
N VAL A 100 -6.85 -0.56 10.02
CA VAL A 100 -6.64 -1.45 8.87
C VAL A 100 -6.33 -2.87 9.34
N LYS A 101 -5.46 -3.02 10.33
CA LYS A 101 -5.12 -4.31 10.94
C LYS A 101 -6.37 -5.03 11.46
N LEU A 102 -7.21 -4.35 12.24
CA LEU A 102 -8.44 -4.92 12.79
C LEU A 102 -9.44 -5.31 11.68
N LEU A 103 -9.55 -4.52 10.60
CA LEU A 103 -10.41 -4.86 9.45
C LEU A 103 -9.94 -6.14 8.75
N PHE A 104 -8.63 -6.30 8.53
CA PHE A 104 -8.08 -7.51 7.96
C PHE A 104 -8.22 -8.72 8.90
N GLU A 105 -7.92 -8.57 10.18
CA GLU A 105 -8.09 -9.64 11.17
C GLU A 105 -9.54 -10.15 11.19
N ALA A 106 -10.52 -9.27 11.22
CA ALA A 106 -11.93 -9.62 11.17
C ALA A 106 -12.31 -10.33 9.86
N ALA A 107 -11.80 -9.86 8.72
CA ALA A 107 -12.09 -10.44 7.41
C ALA A 107 -11.47 -11.84 7.24
N LEU A 108 -10.30 -12.09 7.80
CA LEU A 108 -9.59 -13.37 7.71
C LEU A 108 -9.97 -14.37 8.81
N GLN A 109 -10.69 -13.96 9.83
CA GLN A 109 -10.95 -14.73 11.05
C GLN A 109 -11.55 -16.13 10.77
N ASN A 110 -12.44 -16.24 9.79
CA ASN A 110 -13.14 -17.48 9.46
C ASN A 110 -12.56 -18.21 8.25
N LEU A 111 -11.44 -17.73 7.72
CA LEU A 111 -10.76 -18.35 6.58
C LEU A 111 -9.75 -19.39 7.08
N GLN A 112 -9.65 -20.49 6.34
CA GLN A 112 -8.62 -21.47 6.60
C GLN A 112 -7.24 -20.89 6.27
N GLN A 113 -6.32 -20.98 7.21
CA GLN A 113 -4.94 -20.53 6.99
C GLN A 113 -4.28 -21.41 5.93
N PRO A 114 -3.65 -20.82 4.90
CA PRO A 114 -2.88 -21.58 3.93
C PRO A 114 -1.71 -22.34 4.57
N GLU A 115 -1.44 -23.55 4.10
CA GLU A 115 -0.36 -24.39 4.65
C GLU A 115 1.03 -23.80 4.39
N ASN A 116 1.24 -23.18 3.21
CA ASN A 116 2.47 -22.53 2.82
C ASN A 116 2.24 -21.03 2.66
N MET A 117 2.60 -20.27 3.68
CA MET A 117 2.45 -18.81 3.75
C MET A 117 3.72 -18.08 3.32
N ALA A 118 4.39 -18.56 2.29
CA ALA A 118 5.57 -17.90 1.74
C ALA A 118 5.40 -17.65 0.25
N ASN A 119 5.81 -16.47 -0.19
CA ASN A 119 5.93 -16.12 -1.60
C ASN A 119 7.28 -15.43 -1.81
N GLU A 120 8.08 -15.91 -2.75
CA GLU A 120 9.43 -15.41 -3.01
C GLU A 120 9.48 -13.95 -3.50
N HIS A 121 8.35 -13.42 -3.98
CA HIS A 121 8.22 -12.05 -4.47
C HIS A 121 7.59 -11.08 -3.46
N LEU A 122 7.18 -11.58 -2.31
CA LEU A 122 6.45 -10.83 -1.30
C LEU A 122 7.13 -10.99 0.06
N ASP A 123 7.52 -9.89 0.67
CA ASP A 123 8.00 -9.82 2.04
C ASP A 123 7.28 -8.71 2.83
N ASP A 124 7.48 -8.66 4.13
CA ASP A 124 6.81 -7.71 5.02
C ASP A 124 7.32 -6.26 4.88
N VAL A 125 8.43 -6.05 4.20
CA VAL A 125 9.00 -4.72 3.93
C VAL A 125 8.39 -4.09 2.69
N ASN A 126 8.20 -4.88 1.63
CA ASN A 126 7.73 -4.41 0.32
C ASN A 126 6.27 -4.73 0.02
N ALA A 127 5.55 -5.39 0.93
CA ALA A 127 4.18 -5.85 0.70
C ALA A 127 3.24 -4.71 0.25
N TYR A 128 3.42 -3.49 0.75
CA TYR A 128 2.61 -2.34 0.35
C TYR A 128 2.69 -2.07 -1.17
N LEU A 129 3.80 -2.37 -1.84
CA LEU A 129 3.95 -2.21 -3.30
C LEU A 129 3.11 -3.22 -4.11
N HIS A 130 2.58 -4.25 -3.47
CA HIS A 130 1.68 -5.23 -4.07
C HIS A 130 0.19 -4.94 -3.85
N ILE A 131 -0.15 -3.88 -3.11
CA ILE A 131 -1.50 -3.32 -3.09
C ILE A 131 -1.84 -2.87 -4.51
N GLN A 132 -3.09 -3.07 -4.94
CA GLN A 132 -3.52 -2.62 -6.26
C GLN A 132 -3.18 -1.13 -6.45
N GLY A 133 -2.44 -0.81 -7.53
CA GLY A 133 -1.76 0.47 -7.67
C GLY A 133 -2.63 1.69 -7.46
N HIS A 134 -3.84 1.73 -8.06
CA HIS A 134 -4.72 2.87 -7.88
C HIS A 134 -5.26 3.02 -6.44
N GLN A 135 -5.32 1.94 -5.66
CA GLN A 135 -5.72 2.00 -4.25
C GLN A 135 -4.61 2.63 -3.41
N LEU A 136 -3.38 2.15 -3.57
CA LEU A 136 -2.21 2.71 -2.89
C LEU A 136 -2.00 4.18 -3.28
N TYR A 137 -2.06 4.49 -4.56
CA TYR A 137 -1.93 5.85 -5.08
C TYR A 137 -2.98 6.81 -4.49
N LYS A 138 -4.25 6.39 -4.47
CA LYS A 138 -5.34 7.20 -3.88
C LYS A 138 -5.17 7.44 -2.39
N LEU A 139 -4.74 6.41 -1.65
CA LEU A 139 -4.45 6.53 -0.22
C LEU A 139 -3.33 7.55 0.03
N VAL A 140 -2.21 7.39 -0.66
CA VAL A 140 -1.04 8.28 -0.53
C VAL A 140 -1.38 9.70 -0.97
N LEU A 141 -2.13 9.85 -2.08
CA LEU A 141 -2.60 11.15 -2.55
C LEU A 141 -3.48 11.86 -1.53
N HIS A 142 -4.42 11.14 -0.91
CA HIS A 142 -5.29 11.71 0.12
C HIS A 142 -4.49 12.21 1.33
N ILE A 143 -3.59 11.36 1.85
CA ILE A 143 -2.73 11.68 2.99
C ILE A 143 -1.88 12.93 2.67
N GLY A 144 -1.17 12.90 1.56
CA GLY A 144 -0.28 14.00 1.18
C GLY A 144 -1.01 15.31 0.92
N THR A 145 -2.20 15.25 0.32
CA THR A 145 -3.05 16.43 0.12
C THR A 145 -3.47 17.05 1.45
N MET A 146 -3.82 16.22 2.43
CA MET A 146 -4.15 16.71 3.78
C MET A 146 -2.95 17.33 4.48
N LEU A 147 -1.77 16.71 4.36
CA LEU A 147 -0.53 17.20 4.99
C LEU A 147 -0.04 18.52 4.36
N CYS A 148 -0.26 18.70 3.06
CA CYS A 148 0.10 19.93 2.35
C CYS A 148 -0.93 21.06 2.49
N LYS A 149 -2.08 20.80 3.14
CA LYS A 149 -3.12 21.80 3.32
C LYS A 149 -2.60 23.01 4.11
N GLY A 150 -2.75 24.19 3.55
CA GLY A 150 -2.21 25.44 4.12
C GLY A 150 -0.77 25.77 3.72
N THR A 151 -0.13 24.90 2.92
CA THR A 151 1.16 25.19 2.27
C THR A 151 0.93 25.67 0.82
N ARG A 152 2.02 26.03 0.14
CA ARG A 152 2.01 26.35 -1.30
C ARG A 152 2.27 25.12 -2.19
N VAL A 153 2.45 23.95 -1.59
CA VAL A 153 2.81 22.71 -2.27
C VAL A 153 1.54 21.98 -2.72
N ALA A 154 1.44 21.67 -4.00
CA ALA A 154 0.42 20.79 -4.55
C ALA A 154 0.95 19.34 -4.52
N PHE A 155 0.56 18.56 -3.52
CA PHE A 155 1.15 17.23 -3.28
C PHE A 155 1.18 16.34 -4.53
N LYS A 156 0.09 16.30 -5.30
CA LYS A 156 0.03 15.48 -6.52
C LYS A 156 1.12 15.84 -7.52
N THR A 157 1.18 17.10 -7.94
CA THR A 157 2.03 17.55 -9.05
C THR A 157 3.47 17.85 -8.64
N ASP A 158 3.67 18.30 -7.40
CA ASP A 158 4.99 18.72 -6.93
C ASP A 158 5.77 17.57 -6.28
N ILE A 159 5.07 16.62 -5.68
CA ILE A 159 5.67 15.51 -4.94
C ILE A 159 5.36 14.16 -5.61
N LEU A 160 4.11 13.72 -5.57
CA LEU A 160 3.73 12.34 -5.93
C LEU A 160 4.10 12.00 -7.37
N ASP A 161 3.63 12.77 -8.34
CA ASP A 161 3.89 12.51 -9.77
C ASP A 161 5.38 12.68 -10.18
N LYS A 162 6.22 13.17 -9.26
CA LYS A 162 7.67 13.33 -9.44
C LYS A 162 8.51 12.41 -8.57
N SER A 163 7.91 11.51 -7.82
CA SER A 163 8.60 10.57 -6.93
C SER A 163 9.09 9.31 -7.65
N ILE A 164 9.00 9.25 -8.98
CA ILE A 164 9.59 8.17 -9.78
C ILE A 164 11.10 8.38 -9.87
N HIS A 165 11.84 7.32 -9.58
CA HIS A 165 13.26 7.25 -9.88
C HIS A 165 13.46 7.04 -11.38
N THR A 166 14.04 8.01 -12.08
CA THR A 166 14.24 7.97 -13.54
C THR A 166 15.54 7.29 -13.99
N ASP A 167 16.39 6.89 -13.04
CA ASP A 167 17.75 6.42 -13.35
C ASP A 167 17.85 4.97 -13.88
N GLY A 168 16.75 4.32 -14.20
CA GLY A 168 16.75 2.94 -14.67
C GLY A 168 15.96 2.65 -15.96
N TYR A 169 15.35 3.62 -16.61
CA TYR A 169 14.43 3.38 -17.74
C TYR A 169 14.83 4.03 -19.07
N LEU A 170 16.06 4.53 -19.18
CA LEU A 170 16.63 5.08 -20.42
C LEU A 170 17.92 4.34 -20.84
N GLU A 171 17.90 2.99 -20.83
CA GLU A 171 18.85 2.16 -21.60
C GLU A 171 18.10 1.16 -22.48
#